data_f92c56380a0675f0f91f42215957e046
#
_entry.id   f92c56380a0675f0f91f42215957e046
#
_cell.length_a   1.000
_cell.length_b   1.000
_cell.length_c   1.000
_cell.angle_alpha   90.00
_cell.angle_beta   90.00
_cell.angle_gamma   90.00
#
_symmetry.space_group_name_H-M   'P 1'
#
loop_
_entity.id
_entity.type
_entity.pdbx_description
1 polymer ?
#
loop_
_entity_poly.entity_id
_entity_poly.type
_entity_poly.pdbx_seq_one_letter_code
_entity_poly.pdbx_strand_id
1 'polypeptide(L)'
;MALTFPSIIEILGTLTFAISGIRLASAKRFDWFGAYVVGLITAIGGGTIRDLLLDTTAFWMLNSIYLTVTAVALLLVIIFGRYLIRLNNTFFIFDTIGLALFVVVGIQKTIAADFPFWIAIIMGTITGAAGGVLRDILINEVPLIFRKEIYAMACVFGGIVYWICYRLDYAPHLTQVLAALTVIATRIVAVKYKLSLPRLRGDEEVEESENSDREDSRQ
;
A
#
# COMPACT_ATOMS: atom_id res chain seq x y z
N MET A 1 -5.99 13.15 -23.52
CA MET A 1 -5.18 12.03 -23.01
C MET A 1 -5.87 10.71 -23.38
N ALA A 2 -5.24 9.83 -24.14
CA ALA A 2 -5.84 8.51 -24.39
C ALA A 2 -5.87 7.72 -23.07
N LEU A 3 -7.04 7.23 -22.68
CA LEU A 3 -7.20 6.37 -21.51
C LEU A 3 -6.57 5.00 -21.84
N THR A 4 -5.31 4.84 -21.51
CA THR A 4 -4.64 3.54 -21.59
C THR A 4 -4.94 2.71 -20.35
N PHE A 5 -4.85 1.40 -20.45
CA PHE A 5 -5.10 0.51 -19.31
C PHE A 5 -4.22 0.83 -18.07
N PRO A 6 -2.91 1.12 -18.22
CA PRO A 6 -2.08 1.58 -17.09
C PRO A 6 -2.58 2.87 -16.46
N SER A 7 -3.03 3.85 -17.26
CA SER A 7 -3.58 5.11 -16.73
C SER A 7 -4.86 4.88 -15.90
N ILE A 8 -5.70 3.94 -16.31
CA ILE A 8 -6.91 3.58 -15.55
C ILE A 8 -6.53 2.96 -14.21
N ILE A 9 -5.57 2.03 -14.17
CA ILE A 9 -5.08 1.43 -12.94
C ILE A 9 -4.52 2.50 -11.99
N GLU A 10 -3.74 3.44 -12.52
CA GLU A 10 -3.13 4.52 -11.74
C GLU A 10 -4.19 5.48 -11.14
N ILE A 11 -5.23 5.83 -11.91
CA ILE A 11 -6.35 6.65 -11.44
C ILE A 11 -7.16 5.91 -10.36
N LEU A 12 -7.47 4.62 -10.57
CA LEU A 12 -8.19 3.82 -9.59
C LEU A 12 -7.37 3.61 -8.31
N GLY A 13 -6.06 3.38 -8.45
CA GLY A 13 -5.13 3.31 -7.31
C GLY A 13 -5.10 4.61 -6.51
N THR A 14 -5.05 5.77 -7.21
CA THR A 14 -5.11 7.10 -6.60
C THR A 14 -6.42 7.29 -5.84
N LEU A 15 -7.56 6.96 -6.46
CA LEU A 15 -8.88 7.08 -5.82
C LEU A 15 -8.98 6.23 -4.55
N THR A 16 -8.57 4.97 -4.62
CA THR A 16 -8.65 4.05 -3.49
C THR A 16 -7.74 4.45 -2.34
N PHE A 17 -6.52 4.83 -2.61
CA PHE A 17 -5.59 5.32 -1.59
C PHE A 17 -6.01 6.67 -1.01
N ALA A 18 -6.53 7.58 -1.83
CA ALA A 18 -7.09 8.84 -1.34
C ALA A 18 -8.25 8.59 -0.36
N ILE A 19 -9.21 7.71 -0.70
CA ILE A 19 -10.31 7.33 0.18
C ILE A 19 -9.78 6.72 1.48
N SER A 20 -8.79 5.82 1.41
CA SER A 20 -8.15 5.22 2.58
C SER A 20 -7.55 6.27 3.51
N GLY A 21 -6.76 7.22 2.97
CA GLY A 21 -6.13 8.30 3.74
C GLY A 21 -7.15 9.26 4.37
N ILE A 22 -8.11 9.75 3.57
CA ILE A 22 -9.17 10.65 4.02
C ILE A 22 -10.01 10.00 5.12
N ARG A 23 -10.33 8.71 4.97
CA ARG A 23 -11.11 7.97 5.95
C ARG A 23 -10.40 7.87 7.31
N LEU A 24 -9.09 7.62 7.32
CA LEU A 24 -8.30 7.60 8.56
C LEU A 24 -8.15 9.00 9.18
N ALA A 25 -7.88 10.02 8.38
CA ALA A 25 -7.82 11.40 8.84
C ALA A 25 -9.16 11.84 9.47
N SER A 26 -10.30 11.45 8.88
CA SER A 26 -11.63 11.69 9.43
C SER A 26 -11.81 11.02 10.80
N ALA A 27 -11.29 9.81 11.01
CA ALA A 27 -11.34 9.13 12.30
C ALA A 27 -10.53 9.87 13.39
N LYS A 28 -9.49 10.59 12.99
CA LYS A 28 -8.66 11.45 13.85
C LYS A 28 -9.21 12.89 13.99
N ARG A 29 -10.40 13.17 13.46
CA ARG A 29 -11.09 14.46 13.51
C ARG A 29 -10.33 15.59 12.80
N PHE A 30 -9.58 15.31 11.76
CA PHE A 30 -8.98 16.33 10.91
C PHE A 30 -10.09 17.12 10.18
N ASP A 31 -9.84 18.40 9.91
CA ASP A 31 -10.71 19.20 9.06
C ASP A 31 -10.65 18.74 7.59
N TRP A 32 -11.47 19.31 6.74
CA TRP A 32 -11.56 18.90 5.33
C TRP A 32 -10.23 19.10 4.58
N PHE A 33 -9.52 20.18 4.89
CA PHE A 33 -8.22 20.44 4.25
C PHE A 33 -7.16 19.44 4.72
N GLY A 34 -7.05 19.22 6.01
CA GLY A 34 -6.13 18.22 6.57
C GLY A 34 -6.44 16.81 6.06
N ALA A 35 -7.73 16.43 5.97
CA ALA A 35 -8.13 15.15 5.41
C ALA A 35 -7.79 15.04 3.92
N TYR A 36 -7.98 16.11 3.13
CA TYR A 36 -7.55 16.16 1.73
C TYR A 36 -6.03 15.97 1.59
N VAL A 37 -5.24 16.67 2.40
CA VAL A 37 -3.76 16.58 2.37
C VAL A 37 -3.30 15.16 2.71
N VAL A 38 -3.85 14.54 3.76
CA VAL A 38 -3.53 13.13 4.10
C VAL A 38 -3.91 12.19 2.97
N GLY A 39 -5.08 12.37 2.37
CA GLY A 39 -5.52 11.57 1.22
C GLY A 39 -4.62 11.73 0.01
N LEU A 40 -4.23 12.97 -0.30
CA LEU A 40 -3.34 13.30 -1.41
C LEU A 40 -1.97 12.64 -1.20
N ILE A 41 -1.34 12.84 -0.04
CA ILE A 41 -0.03 12.27 0.26
C ILE A 41 -0.09 10.73 0.23
N THR A 42 -1.17 10.13 0.72
CA THR A 42 -1.37 8.67 0.64
C THR A 42 -1.39 8.21 -0.82
N ALA A 43 -2.12 8.94 -1.68
CA ALA A 43 -2.34 8.56 -3.07
C ALA A 43 -1.11 8.77 -3.97
N ILE A 44 -0.35 9.87 -3.76
CA ILE A 44 0.78 10.20 -4.64
C ILE A 44 2.14 9.86 -4.04
N GLY A 45 2.25 9.67 -2.72
CA GLY A 45 3.52 9.57 -2.02
C GLY A 45 4.39 8.40 -2.48
N GLY A 46 3.82 7.20 -2.60
CA GLY A 46 4.56 6.02 -3.05
C GLY A 46 5.06 6.16 -4.50
N GLY A 47 4.20 6.68 -5.38
CA GLY A 47 4.57 6.97 -6.77
C GLY A 47 5.61 8.08 -6.90
N THR A 48 5.57 9.09 -6.01
CA THR A 48 6.58 10.15 -5.96
C THR A 48 7.95 9.60 -5.59
N ILE A 49 8.02 8.75 -4.54
CA ILE A 49 9.28 8.10 -4.14
C ILE A 49 9.81 7.24 -5.29
N ARG A 50 8.97 6.46 -5.95
CA ARG A 50 9.35 5.69 -7.13
C ARG A 50 9.93 6.58 -8.23
N ASP A 51 9.22 7.62 -8.62
CA ASP A 51 9.63 8.48 -9.74
C ASP A 51 10.95 9.18 -9.43
N LEU A 52 11.17 9.63 -8.19
CA LEU A 52 12.45 10.18 -7.72
C LEU A 52 13.60 9.15 -7.81
N LEU A 53 13.36 7.90 -7.41
CA LEU A 53 14.37 6.85 -7.48
C LEU A 53 14.67 6.40 -8.91
N LEU A 54 13.72 6.59 -9.84
CA LEU A 54 13.90 6.34 -11.27
C LEU A 54 14.43 7.55 -12.03
N ASP A 55 14.78 8.64 -11.32
CA ASP A 55 15.24 9.91 -11.90
C ASP A 55 14.26 10.49 -12.94
N THR A 56 12.97 10.40 -12.63
CA THR A 56 11.90 10.91 -13.47
C THR A 56 11.06 11.95 -12.74
N THR A 57 10.40 12.84 -13.50
CA THR A 57 9.45 13.81 -12.93
C THR A 57 8.27 13.09 -12.30
N ALA A 58 7.91 13.46 -11.06
CA ALA A 58 6.79 12.86 -10.37
C ALA A 58 5.49 12.94 -11.21
N PHE A 59 4.82 11.83 -11.37
CA PHE A 59 3.69 11.64 -12.29
C PHE A 59 2.54 12.65 -12.11
N TRP A 60 2.27 13.04 -10.87
CA TRP A 60 1.21 13.99 -10.55
C TRP A 60 1.55 15.44 -10.93
N MET A 61 2.84 15.78 -11.06
CA MET A 61 3.28 17.09 -11.54
C MET A 61 3.03 17.25 -13.05
N LEU A 62 2.97 16.16 -13.78
CA LEU A 62 2.70 16.14 -15.22
C LEU A 62 1.21 16.21 -15.54
N ASN A 63 0.34 15.91 -14.58
CA ASN A 63 -1.11 15.87 -14.80
C ASN A 63 -1.90 16.16 -13.52
N SER A 64 -2.71 17.22 -13.54
CA SER A 64 -3.55 17.61 -12.41
C SER A 64 -4.70 16.65 -12.08
N ILE A 65 -4.94 15.62 -12.91
CA ILE A 65 -6.02 14.64 -12.70
C ILE A 65 -5.94 13.97 -11.32
N TYR A 66 -4.74 13.74 -10.80
CA TYR A 66 -4.52 13.10 -9.50
C TYR A 66 -5.01 13.95 -8.34
N LEU A 67 -4.82 15.29 -8.42
CA LEU A 67 -5.37 16.25 -7.46
C LEU A 67 -6.90 16.25 -7.52
N THR A 68 -7.46 16.25 -8.73
CA THR A 68 -8.91 16.21 -8.96
C THR A 68 -9.52 14.91 -8.43
N VAL A 69 -8.91 13.77 -8.72
CA VAL A 69 -9.35 12.44 -8.21
C VAL A 69 -9.33 12.42 -6.68
N THR A 70 -8.31 13.00 -6.04
CA THR A 70 -8.28 13.12 -4.58
C THR A 70 -9.39 14.04 -4.05
N ALA A 71 -9.71 15.13 -4.74
CA ALA A 71 -10.84 16.00 -4.37
C ALA A 71 -12.18 15.26 -4.52
N VAL A 72 -12.35 14.47 -5.57
CA VAL A 72 -13.51 13.59 -5.75
C VAL A 72 -13.58 12.55 -4.61
N ALA A 73 -12.45 11.95 -4.23
CA ALA A 73 -12.39 11.04 -3.09
C ALA A 73 -12.85 11.70 -1.78
N LEU A 74 -12.45 12.97 -1.54
CA LEU A 74 -12.91 13.72 -0.38
C LEU A 74 -14.43 13.91 -0.41
N LEU A 75 -14.98 14.34 -1.54
CA LEU A 75 -16.43 14.50 -1.69
C LEU A 75 -17.19 13.18 -1.46
N LEU A 76 -16.67 12.07 -2.01
CA LEU A 76 -17.26 10.73 -1.78
C LEU A 76 -17.24 10.36 -0.29
N VAL A 77 -16.15 10.62 0.43
CA VAL A 77 -16.06 10.34 1.86
C VAL A 77 -17.00 11.25 2.66
N ILE A 78 -17.15 12.53 2.30
CA ILE A 78 -18.10 13.45 2.96
C ILE A 78 -19.55 12.97 2.76
N ILE A 79 -19.93 12.61 1.53
CA ILE A 79 -21.31 12.22 1.20
C ILE A 79 -21.65 10.84 1.78
N PHE A 80 -20.76 9.88 1.58
CA PHE A 80 -21.00 8.48 1.97
C PHE A 80 -20.33 8.08 3.30
N GLY A 81 -19.76 9.02 4.03
CA GLY A 81 -18.97 8.76 5.25
C GLY A 81 -19.69 7.91 6.28
N ARG A 82 -21.02 8.11 6.47
CA ARG A 82 -21.84 7.29 7.39
C ARG A 82 -21.87 5.80 7.00
N TYR A 83 -21.93 5.50 5.70
CA TYR A 83 -21.88 4.12 5.18
C TYR A 83 -20.48 3.54 5.27
N LEU A 84 -19.47 4.34 4.92
CA LEU A 84 -18.06 3.96 4.99
C LEU A 84 -17.61 3.69 6.43
N ILE A 85 -18.17 4.39 7.43
CA ILE A 85 -17.88 4.17 8.86
C ILE A 85 -18.54 2.89 9.37
N ARG A 86 -19.76 2.57 8.95
CA ARG A 86 -20.45 1.34 9.36
C ARG A 86 -19.78 0.06 8.87
N LEU A 87 -19.09 0.11 7.75
CA LEU A 87 -18.27 -0.99 7.26
C LEU A 87 -16.93 -0.98 8.02
N ASN A 88 -16.83 -1.68 9.13
CA ASN A 88 -15.66 -1.74 10.01
C ASN A 88 -14.33 -2.01 9.28
N ASN A 89 -14.37 -2.55 8.06
CA ASN A 89 -13.20 -2.90 7.26
C ASN A 89 -12.99 -2.00 6.03
N THR A 90 -13.71 -0.88 5.89
CA THR A 90 -13.62 -0.01 4.70
C THR A 90 -12.17 0.45 4.45
N PHE A 91 -11.48 0.90 5.49
CA PHE A 91 -10.08 1.27 5.40
C PHE A 91 -9.22 0.14 4.81
N PHE A 92 -9.35 -1.07 5.33
CA PHE A 92 -8.61 -2.24 4.88
C PHE A 92 -8.87 -2.55 3.39
N ILE A 93 -10.13 -2.45 2.94
CA ILE A 93 -10.50 -2.74 1.55
C ILE A 93 -9.84 -1.74 0.60
N PHE A 94 -10.01 -0.44 0.86
CA PHE A 94 -9.44 0.61 0.00
C PHE A 94 -7.92 0.63 0.03
N ASP A 95 -7.30 0.41 1.20
CA ASP A 95 -5.85 0.27 1.33
C ASP A 95 -5.33 -0.94 0.54
N THR A 96 -5.98 -2.09 0.66
CA THR A 96 -5.57 -3.33 -0.04
C THR A 96 -5.70 -3.21 -1.56
N ILE A 97 -6.77 -2.60 -2.06
CA ILE A 97 -6.95 -2.38 -3.51
C ILE A 97 -5.90 -1.39 -4.01
N GLY A 98 -5.71 -0.26 -3.32
CA GLY A 98 -4.70 0.74 -3.67
C GLY A 98 -3.30 0.15 -3.69
N LEU A 99 -2.95 -0.63 -2.66
CA LEU A 99 -1.69 -1.35 -2.57
C LEU A 99 -1.47 -2.24 -3.81
N ALA A 100 -2.45 -3.07 -4.15
CA ALA A 100 -2.35 -4.01 -5.27
C ALA A 100 -2.15 -3.30 -6.62
N LEU A 101 -2.93 -2.23 -6.87
CA LEU A 101 -2.84 -1.46 -8.11
C LEU A 101 -1.50 -0.75 -8.23
N PHE A 102 -1.00 -0.13 -7.17
CA PHE A 102 0.27 0.57 -7.20
C PHE A 102 1.49 -0.33 -7.22
N VAL A 103 1.42 -1.56 -6.68
CA VAL A 103 2.46 -2.58 -6.89
C VAL A 103 2.62 -2.86 -8.38
N VAL A 104 1.52 -3.09 -9.09
CA VAL A 104 1.53 -3.36 -10.54
C VAL A 104 2.09 -2.16 -11.31
N VAL A 105 1.62 -0.94 -11.01
CA VAL A 105 2.12 0.29 -11.66
C VAL A 105 3.61 0.48 -11.40
N GLY A 106 4.07 0.24 -10.17
CA GLY A 106 5.48 0.35 -9.79
C GLY A 106 6.37 -0.60 -10.57
N ILE A 107 5.95 -1.88 -10.68
CA ILE A 107 6.67 -2.89 -11.47
C ILE A 107 6.74 -2.48 -12.93
N GLN A 108 5.62 -2.07 -13.54
CA GLN A 108 5.57 -1.69 -14.94
C GLN A 108 6.47 -0.51 -15.28
N LYS A 109 6.40 0.56 -14.49
CA LYS A 109 7.22 1.76 -14.73
C LYS A 109 8.71 1.47 -14.56
N THR A 110 9.07 0.58 -13.64
CA THR A 110 10.46 0.19 -13.42
C THR A 110 11.00 -0.67 -14.58
N ILE A 111 10.19 -1.60 -15.09
CA ILE A 111 10.55 -2.38 -16.29
C ILE A 111 10.67 -1.48 -17.51
N ALA A 112 9.74 -0.51 -17.68
CA ALA A 112 9.78 0.45 -18.77
C ALA A 112 10.98 1.42 -18.72
N ALA A 113 11.62 1.54 -17.55
CA ALA A 113 12.88 2.26 -17.34
C ALA A 113 14.12 1.35 -17.46
N ASP A 114 13.98 0.16 -18.07
CA ASP A 114 15.03 -0.81 -18.35
C ASP A 114 15.77 -1.37 -17.11
N PHE A 115 15.16 -1.31 -15.93
CA PHE A 115 15.73 -1.93 -14.74
C PHE A 115 15.44 -3.44 -14.66
N PRO A 116 16.35 -4.23 -14.04
CA PRO A 116 16.16 -5.66 -13.87
C PRO A 116 14.97 -5.98 -12.96
N PHE A 117 14.40 -7.18 -13.13
CA PHE A 117 13.13 -7.57 -12.51
C PHE A 117 13.14 -7.56 -10.98
N TRP A 118 14.27 -7.88 -10.35
CA TRP A 118 14.38 -7.81 -8.89
C TRP A 118 14.23 -6.37 -8.36
N ILE A 119 14.75 -5.38 -9.09
CA ILE A 119 14.51 -3.96 -8.78
C ILE A 119 13.03 -3.63 -9.00
N ALA A 120 12.40 -4.13 -10.06
CA ALA A 120 11.00 -3.89 -10.33
C ALA A 120 10.09 -4.40 -9.20
N ILE A 121 10.39 -5.55 -8.57
CA ILE A 121 9.65 -6.06 -7.42
C ILE A 121 9.82 -5.12 -6.20
N ILE A 122 11.04 -4.67 -5.92
CA ILE A 122 11.32 -3.72 -4.83
C ILE A 122 10.57 -2.40 -5.07
N MET A 123 10.67 -1.85 -6.28
CA MET A 123 10.03 -0.59 -6.64
C MET A 123 8.50 -0.69 -6.65
N GLY A 124 7.95 -1.84 -7.06
CA GLY A 124 6.52 -2.13 -6.91
C GLY A 124 6.10 -2.12 -5.45
N THR A 125 6.89 -2.77 -4.58
CA THR A 125 6.64 -2.80 -3.13
C THR A 125 6.72 -1.40 -2.52
N ILE A 126 7.74 -0.61 -2.87
CA ILE A 126 7.86 0.79 -2.42
C ILE A 126 6.66 1.62 -2.91
N THR A 127 6.32 1.51 -4.20
CA THR A 127 5.22 2.29 -4.79
C THR A 127 3.89 1.99 -4.10
N GLY A 128 3.63 0.72 -3.80
CA GLY A 128 2.40 0.32 -3.11
C GLY A 128 2.42 0.67 -1.62
N ALA A 129 3.50 0.36 -0.91
CA ALA A 129 3.53 0.47 0.55
C ALA A 129 3.81 1.88 1.08
N ALA A 130 4.67 2.66 0.41
CA ALA A 130 5.16 3.93 0.97
C ALA A 130 4.06 4.98 1.14
N GLY A 131 3.04 5.00 0.25
CA GLY A 131 1.88 5.89 0.43
C GLY A 131 1.15 5.63 1.74
N GLY A 132 0.94 4.36 2.09
CA GLY A 132 0.35 3.95 3.36
C GLY A 132 1.24 4.27 4.57
N VAL A 133 2.56 4.11 4.44
CA VAL A 133 3.52 4.48 5.49
C VAL A 133 3.47 5.98 5.76
N LEU A 134 3.52 6.82 4.73
CA LEU A 134 3.42 8.27 4.87
C LEU A 134 2.09 8.69 5.52
N ARG A 135 0.98 8.09 5.10
CA ARG A 135 -0.33 8.28 5.71
C ARG A 135 -0.30 8.01 7.22
N ASP A 136 0.19 6.83 7.61
CA ASP A 136 0.18 6.41 9.00
C ASP A 136 1.06 7.34 9.86
N ILE A 137 2.22 7.77 9.37
CA ILE A 137 3.07 8.76 10.02
C ILE A 137 2.33 10.10 10.20
N LEU A 138 1.65 10.61 9.16
CA LEU A 138 0.94 11.88 9.22
C LEU A 138 -0.21 11.89 10.24
N ILE A 139 -0.84 10.74 10.47
CA ILE A 139 -1.90 10.61 11.46
C ILE A 139 -1.40 10.13 12.83
N ASN A 140 -0.08 10.07 13.01
CA ASN A 140 0.59 9.60 14.22
C ASN A 140 0.17 8.17 14.64
N GLU A 141 0.18 7.25 13.67
CA GLU A 141 -0.05 5.82 13.90
C GLU A 141 1.20 5.02 13.51
N VAL A 142 1.38 3.87 14.15
CA VAL A 142 2.44 2.94 13.74
C VAL A 142 2.12 2.42 12.32
N PRO A 143 3.01 2.60 11.34
CA PRO A 143 2.76 2.14 9.98
C PRO A 143 2.43 0.65 9.89
N LEU A 144 1.47 0.30 9.01
CA LEU A 144 1.01 -1.09 8.81
C LEU A 144 2.15 -2.04 8.48
N ILE A 145 3.18 -1.57 7.78
CA ILE A 145 4.36 -2.36 7.40
C ILE A 145 5.12 -2.91 8.63
N PHE A 146 5.03 -2.25 9.78
CA PHE A 146 5.67 -2.65 11.05
C PHE A 146 4.71 -3.37 12.00
N ARG A 147 3.43 -3.44 11.65
CA ARG A 147 2.46 -4.21 12.43
C ARG A 147 2.60 -5.71 12.13
N LYS A 148 1.88 -6.54 12.88
CA LYS A 148 1.94 -8.01 12.79
C LYS A 148 1.49 -8.58 11.43
N GLU A 149 0.89 -7.78 10.57
CA GLU A 149 0.30 -8.23 9.32
C GLU A 149 1.33 -8.35 8.20
N ILE A 150 1.11 -9.35 7.32
CA ILE A 150 1.89 -9.52 6.09
C ILE A 150 1.48 -8.43 5.08
N TYR A 151 2.07 -7.23 5.19
CA TYR A 151 1.75 -6.08 4.34
C TYR A 151 2.70 -6.00 3.13
N ALA A 152 3.98 -5.76 3.36
CA ALA A 152 4.98 -5.66 2.30
C ALA A 152 5.21 -7.01 1.61
N MET A 153 5.12 -8.13 2.34
CA MET A 153 5.28 -9.47 1.74
C MET A 153 4.19 -9.77 0.72
N ALA A 154 2.98 -9.26 0.88
CA ALA A 154 1.94 -9.40 -0.13
C ALA A 154 2.34 -8.72 -1.45
N CYS A 155 3.01 -7.56 -1.39
CA CYS A 155 3.55 -6.88 -2.57
C CYS A 155 4.63 -7.71 -3.26
N VAL A 156 5.54 -8.31 -2.48
CA VAL A 156 6.59 -9.20 -3.00
C VAL A 156 5.98 -10.42 -3.70
N PHE A 157 4.98 -11.09 -3.09
CA PHE A 157 4.30 -12.22 -3.72
C PHE A 157 3.59 -11.81 -5.02
N GLY A 158 2.91 -10.65 -5.04
CA GLY A 158 2.35 -10.10 -6.27
C GLY A 158 3.41 -9.85 -7.34
N GLY A 159 4.56 -9.31 -6.95
CA GLY A 159 5.69 -9.09 -7.83
C GLY A 159 6.30 -10.39 -8.40
N ILE A 160 6.39 -11.43 -7.58
CA ILE A 160 6.86 -12.77 -8.03
C ILE A 160 5.87 -13.35 -9.05
N VAL A 161 4.56 -13.27 -8.80
CA VAL A 161 3.55 -13.73 -9.76
C VAL A 161 3.62 -12.93 -11.05
N TYR A 162 3.80 -11.59 -10.96
CA TYR A 162 4.02 -10.77 -12.14
C TYR A 162 5.21 -11.26 -12.95
N TRP A 163 6.35 -11.54 -12.29
CA TRP A 163 7.55 -12.04 -12.94
C TRP A 163 7.33 -13.40 -13.61
N ILE A 164 6.66 -14.35 -12.95
CA ILE A 164 6.36 -15.67 -13.49
C ILE A 164 5.49 -15.52 -14.76
N CYS A 165 4.40 -14.76 -14.70
CA CYS A 165 3.52 -14.52 -15.84
C CYS A 165 4.26 -13.84 -16.99
N TYR A 166 5.13 -12.87 -16.70
CA TYR A 166 5.96 -12.20 -17.68
C TYR A 166 6.93 -13.17 -18.38
N ARG A 167 7.56 -14.08 -17.62
CA ARG A 167 8.47 -15.12 -18.17
C ARG A 167 7.75 -16.18 -19.00
N LEU A 168 6.48 -16.42 -18.72
CA LEU A 168 5.62 -17.35 -19.47
C LEU A 168 4.92 -16.67 -20.66
N ASP A 169 5.27 -15.42 -20.96
CA ASP A 169 4.75 -14.60 -22.09
C ASP A 169 3.21 -14.46 -22.07
N TYR A 170 2.62 -14.35 -20.87
CA TYR A 170 1.20 -14.04 -20.74
C TYR A 170 0.89 -12.62 -21.22
N ALA A 171 -0.35 -12.44 -21.72
CA ALA A 171 -0.82 -11.12 -22.13
C ALA A 171 -0.61 -10.08 -21.00
N PRO A 172 -0.09 -8.87 -21.31
CA PRO A 172 0.26 -7.87 -20.29
C PRO A 172 -0.87 -7.56 -19.30
N HIS A 173 -2.09 -7.42 -19.79
CA HIS A 173 -3.25 -7.14 -18.94
C HIS A 173 -3.57 -8.31 -17.99
N LEU A 174 -3.44 -9.56 -18.44
CA LEU A 174 -3.64 -10.73 -17.62
C LEU A 174 -2.59 -10.82 -16.51
N THR A 175 -1.31 -10.57 -16.85
CA THR A 175 -0.20 -10.52 -15.90
C THR A 175 -0.46 -9.50 -14.78
N GLN A 176 -0.93 -8.30 -15.14
CA GLN A 176 -1.26 -7.22 -14.20
C GLN A 176 -2.41 -7.61 -13.26
N VAL A 177 -3.48 -8.17 -13.82
CA VAL A 177 -4.64 -8.61 -13.04
C VAL A 177 -4.27 -9.73 -12.07
N LEU A 178 -3.53 -10.77 -12.54
CA LEU A 178 -3.10 -11.87 -11.68
C LEU A 178 -2.21 -11.41 -10.54
N ALA A 179 -1.27 -10.50 -10.81
CA ALA A 179 -0.41 -9.91 -9.78
C ALA A 179 -1.24 -9.13 -8.74
N ALA A 180 -2.14 -8.26 -9.20
CA ALA A 180 -3.02 -7.50 -8.30
C ALA A 180 -3.91 -8.40 -7.44
N LEU A 181 -4.52 -9.42 -8.04
CA LEU A 181 -5.34 -10.40 -7.32
C LEU A 181 -4.52 -11.18 -6.29
N THR A 182 -3.26 -11.49 -6.58
CA THR A 182 -2.35 -12.15 -5.62
C THR A 182 -2.09 -11.27 -4.41
N VAL A 183 -1.83 -9.97 -4.60
CA VAL A 183 -1.67 -9.02 -3.49
C VAL A 183 -2.94 -8.99 -2.64
N ILE A 184 -4.12 -8.83 -3.26
CA ILE A 184 -5.40 -8.76 -2.57
C ILE A 184 -5.68 -10.06 -1.79
N ALA A 185 -5.52 -11.21 -2.45
CA ALA A 185 -5.75 -12.52 -1.82
C ALA A 185 -4.82 -12.74 -0.63
N THR A 186 -3.53 -12.44 -0.77
CA THR A 186 -2.55 -12.56 0.32
C THR A 186 -2.93 -11.67 1.50
N ARG A 187 -3.35 -10.42 1.26
CA ARG A 187 -3.79 -9.49 2.30
C ARG A 187 -5.04 -9.99 3.03
N ILE A 188 -6.04 -10.47 2.27
CA ILE A 188 -7.27 -11.03 2.86
C ILE A 188 -6.95 -12.24 3.73
N VAL A 189 -6.13 -13.16 3.23
CA VAL A 189 -5.71 -14.37 3.97
C VAL A 189 -4.93 -13.98 5.23
N ALA A 190 -3.96 -13.06 5.12
CA ALA A 190 -3.15 -12.60 6.25
C ALA A 190 -4.00 -12.01 7.38
N VAL A 191 -4.97 -11.15 7.04
CA VAL A 191 -5.85 -10.54 8.04
C VAL A 191 -6.85 -11.55 8.61
N LYS A 192 -7.45 -12.39 7.77
CA LYS A 192 -8.41 -13.42 8.21
C LYS A 192 -7.81 -14.43 9.18
N TYR A 193 -6.59 -14.89 8.91
CA TYR A 193 -5.90 -15.88 9.73
C TYR A 193 -4.91 -15.27 10.73
N LYS A 194 -4.86 -13.93 10.83
CA LYS A 194 -3.94 -13.17 11.71
C LYS A 194 -2.48 -13.61 11.55
N LEU A 195 -2.07 -13.85 10.31
CA LEU A 195 -0.70 -14.26 10.01
C LEU A 195 0.27 -13.10 10.29
N SER A 196 1.34 -13.42 11.00
CA SER A 196 2.38 -12.45 11.33
C SER A 196 3.75 -13.11 11.21
N LEU A 197 4.77 -12.29 10.88
CA LEU A 197 6.16 -12.73 10.95
C LEU A 197 6.61 -12.82 12.42
N PRO A 198 7.57 -13.72 12.74
CA PRO A 198 8.18 -13.80 14.06
C PRO A 198 8.76 -12.44 14.46
N ARG A 199 8.57 -12.06 15.72
CA ARG A 199 9.21 -10.85 16.27
C ARG A 199 10.66 -11.16 16.63
N LEU A 200 11.51 -10.15 16.46
CA LEU A 200 12.84 -10.19 17.09
C LEU A 200 12.63 -10.03 18.60
N ARG A 201 13.27 -10.90 19.40
CA ARG A 201 13.26 -10.77 20.85
C ARG A 201 14.08 -9.54 21.23
N GLY A 202 13.51 -8.67 22.05
CA GLY A 202 14.24 -7.55 22.65
C GLY A 202 14.99 -8.03 23.89
N ASP A 203 15.95 -7.25 24.35
CA ASP A 203 16.80 -7.58 25.51
C ASP A 203 15.98 -7.83 26.78
N GLU A 204 14.88 -7.10 26.98
CA GLU A 204 13.95 -7.26 28.13
C GLU A 204 13.27 -8.65 28.15
N GLU A 205 12.86 -9.19 26.99
CA GLU A 205 12.26 -10.54 26.90
C GLU A 205 13.30 -11.65 27.15
N VAL A 206 14.58 -11.38 26.84
CA VAL A 206 15.67 -12.32 27.11
C VAL A 206 15.98 -12.34 28.60
N GLU A 207 16.07 -11.19 29.26
CA GLU A 207 16.29 -11.09 30.71
C GLU A 207 15.15 -11.71 31.53
N GLU A 208 13.89 -11.52 31.14
CA GLU A 208 12.73 -12.16 31.78
C GLU A 208 12.79 -13.69 31.63
N SER A 209 13.15 -14.21 30.45
CA SER A 209 13.27 -15.66 30.24
C SER A 209 14.42 -16.26 31.04
N GLU A 210 15.59 -15.60 31.12
CA GLU A 210 16.73 -16.06 31.91
C GLU A 210 16.44 -16.00 33.42
N ASN A 211 15.70 -15.01 33.88
CA ASN A 211 15.32 -14.93 35.30
C ASN A 211 14.30 -16.01 35.68
N SER A 212 13.35 -16.32 34.81
CA SER A 212 12.39 -17.42 35.01
C SER A 212 13.08 -18.79 35.09
N ASP A 213 14.04 -19.05 34.20
CA ASP A 213 14.83 -20.31 34.20
C ASP A 213 15.74 -20.45 35.44
N ARG A 214 16.22 -19.29 35.96
CA ARG A 214 17.01 -19.29 37.23
C ARG A 214 16.16 -19.51 38.46
N GLU A 215 14.90 -19.11 38.48
CA GLU A 215 13.97 -19.36 39.58
C GLU A 215 13.53 -20.83 39.61
N ASP A 216 13.23 -21.43 38.46
CA ASP A 216 12.88 -22.86 38.36
C ASP A 216 14.03 -23.78 38.72
N SER A 217 15.29 -23.39 38.48
CA SER A 217 16.48 -24.18 38.82
C SER A 217 16.83 -24.12 40.32
N ARG A 218 16.17 -23.28 41.13
CA ARG A 218 16.39 -23.12 42.57
C ARG A 218 15.33 -23.80 43.42
N GLN A 219 14.32 -24.42 42.82
CA GLN A 219 13.33 -25.29 43.49
C GLN A 219 13.69 -26.75 43.31
#